data_891965f520c8dbc6dfc20acf9e1194f3
#
_entry.id   891965f520c8dbc6dfc20acf9e1194f3
#
_cell.length_a   1.000
_cell.length_b   1.000
_cell.length_c   1.000
_cell.angle_alpha   90.00
_cell.angle_beta   90.00
_cell.angle_gamma   90.00
#
_symmetry.space_group_name_H-M   'P 1'
#
loop_
_entity.id
_entity.type
_entity.pdbx_description
1 polymer ?
#
loop_
_entity_poly.entity_id
_entity_poly.type
_entity_poly.pdbx_seq_one_letter_code
_entity_poly.pdbx_strand_id
1 'polypeptide(L)'
;MYCVYGTVYNNVNTVEDSIKSVWDPEYTIVITDNYSTDGTWEKLQELKKEYNLVLLRLKSTRGKGRDYALRHCPDNSITAYFDLDAKYNENFHKILKSDKTRIFLGVSQLTYIGNKEEILKYGGWKNYNVTEDFEFLVRQKIDISYPVIIGKNQRFSGFRDRRYAKGIKWIIRMFKNAVDAYRSCNYSFNDVLMLKYSSLGMRNLSILPWIIAKILGTEKYGNIDNITLLNRKIISTLEYPNGISSRYIGLVIDNGFYNFLSKKLNEPVERLILERIPKFKIYEKYNRKFFCESEDFITEFLS
;
A
#
# COMPACT_ATOMS: atom_id res chain seq x y z
N MET A 1 -12.24 -19.28 -4.59
CA MET A 1 -10.81 -19.38 -5.01
C MET A 1 -10.12 -18.09 -4.64
N TYR A 2 -8.91 -18.16 -4.08
CA TYR A 2 -8.15 -17.00 -3.61
C TYR A 2 -6.87 -16.84 -4.42
N CYS A 3 -6.50 -15.60 -4.73
CA CYS A 3 -5.24 -15.27 -5.39
C CYS A 3 -4.51 -14.15 -4.66
N VAL A 4 -3.26 -14.39 -4.30
CA VAL A 4 -2.38 -13.36 -3.74
C VAL A 4 -1.37 -12.97 -4.82
N TYR A 5 -1.26 -11.67 -5.14
CA TYR A 5 -0.45 -11.24 -6.26
C TYR A 5 0.48 -10.08 -5.93
N GLY A 6 1.63 -10.05 -6.58
CA GLY A 6 2.63 -9.01 -6.33
C GLY A 6 3.65 -8.84 -7.45
N THR A 7 4.51 -7.84 -7.28
CA THR A 7 5.66 -7.63 -8.16
C THR A 7 6.94 -7.50 -7.35
N VAL A 8 8.05 -7.95 -7.91
CA VAL A 8 9.34 -8.00 -7.22
C VAL A 8 10.46 -7.41 -8.07
N TYR A 9 11.42 -6.79 -7.40
CA TYR A 9 12.69 -6.38 -7.99
C TYR A 9 13.80 -6.39 -6.93
N ASN A 10 14.79 -7.28 -7.12
CA ASN A 10 15.97 -7.41 -6.26
C ASN A 10 15.62 -7.59 -4.78
N ASN A 11 14.97 -8.70 -4.45
CA ASN A 11 14.46 -9.02 -3.12
C ASN A 11 14.94 -10.39 -2.61
N VAL A 12 16.10 -10.89 -3.06
CA VAL A 12 16.57 -12.25 -2.75
C VAL A 12 16.54 -12.58 -1.24
N ASN A 13 16.84 -11.59 -0.39
CA ASN A 13 16.92 -11.76 1.07
C ASN A 13 15.56 -11.78 1.79
N THR A 14 14.46 -11.39 1.14
CA THR A 14 13.14 -11.24 1.78
C THR A 14 12.05 -12.07 1.10
N VAL A 15 12.26 -12.43 -0.16
CA VAL A 15 11.22 -13.05 -0.99
C VAL A 15 10.71 -14.37 -0.43
N GLU A 16 11.59 -15.21 0.14
CA GLU A 16 11.22 -16.50 0.72
C GLU A 16 10.31 -16.33 1.93
N ASP A 17 10.70 -15.50 2.90
CA ASP A 17 9.88 -15.23 4.09
C ASP A 17 8.55 -14.58 3.73
N SER A 18 8.54 -13.69 2.72
CA SER A 18 7.30 -13.08 2.23
C SER A 18 6.35 -14.13 1.66
N ILE A 19 6.84 -15.02 0.79
CA ILE A 19 6.02 -16.10 0.20
C ILE A 19 5.53 -17.06 1.27
N LYS A 20 6.41 -17.54 2.16
CA LYS A 20 6.03 -18.43 3.26
C LYS A 20 4.94 -17.82 4.14
N SER A 21 5.01 -16.51 4.38
CA SER A 21 4.06 -15.81 5.24
C SER A 21 2.68 -15.59 4.64
N VAL A 22 2.53 -15.57 3.32
CA VAL A 22 1.24 -15.46 2.62
C VAL A 22 0.76 -16.79 2.05
N TRP A 23 1.57 -17.84 2.15
CA TRP A 23 1.19 -19.12 1.57
C TRP A 23 0.06 -19.81 2.33
N ASP A 24 -0.86 -20.36 1.56
CA ASP A 24 -1.93 -21.24 2.01
C ASP A 24 -2.25 -22.20 0.85
N PRO A 25 -2.55 -23.47 1.09
CA PRO A 25 -2.82 -24.45 0.04
C PRO A 25 -4.02 -24.09 -0.85
N GLU A 26 -4.92 -23.23 -0.38
CA GLU A 26 -6.08 -22.76 -1.16
C GLU A 26 -5.76 -21.55 -2.03
N TYR A 27 -4.52 -21.00 -1.93
CA TYR A 27 -4.15 -19.79 -2.66
C TYR A 27 -3.31 -20.09 -3.91
N THR A 28 -3.59 -19.37 -4.97
CA THR A 28 -2.65 -19.19 -6.08
C THR A 28 -1.85 -17.92 -5.81
N ILE A 29 -0.52 -18.01 -5.83
CA ILE A 29 0.36 -16.86 -5.65
C ILE A 29 0.95 -16.48 -7.02
N VAL A 30 0.64 -15.27 -7.51
CA VAL A 30 1.10 -14.78 -8.81
C VAL A 30 2.12 -13.67 -8.63
N ILE A 31 3.34 -13.87 -9.13
CA ILE A 31 4.45 -12.94 -8.95
C ILE A 31 5.02 -12.51 -10.30
N THR A 32 5.11 -11.19 -10.51
CA THR A 32 5.82 -10.61 -11.65
C THR A 32 7.21 -10.14 -11.22
N ASP A 33 8.26 -10.80 -11.70
CA ASP A 33 9.64 -10.36 -11.54
C ASP A 33 10.00 -9.28 -12.58
N ASN A 34 10.51 -8.14 -12.12
CA ASN A 34 10.95 -7.03 -12.96
C ASN A 34 12.42 -7.20 -13.40
N TYR A 35 12.79 -8.39 -13.87
CA TYR A 35 14.16 -8.75 -14.28
C TYR A 35 15.18 -8.48 -13.17
N SER A 36 14.97 -9.09 -12.01
CA SER A 36 15.92 -9.07 -10.90
C SER A 36 17.28 -9.62 -11.29
N THR A 37 18.34 -9.08 -10.69
CA THR A 37 19.76 -9.39 -10.99
C THR A 37 20.53 -9.81 -9.75
N ASP A 38 19.87 -10.05 -8.62
CA ASP A 38 20.46 -10.36 -7.31
C ASP A 38 20.25 -11.82 -6.87
N GLY A 39 19.72 -12.68 -7.75
CA GLY A 39 19.34 -14.07 -7.42
C GLY A 39 17.87 -14.25 -7.03
N THR A 40 17.07 -13.19 -7.03
CA THR A 40 15.61 -13.25 -6.70
C THR A 40 14.87 -14.21 -7.63
N TRP A 41 15.16 -14.17 -8.94
CA TRP A 41 14.47 -15.01 -9.91
C TRP A 41 14.77 -16.50 -9.71
N GLU A 42 16.03 -16.82 -9.49
CA GLU A 42 16.49 -18.18 -9.23
C GLU A 42 15.82 -18.72 -7.95
N LYS A 43 15.77 -17.91 -6.90
CA LYS A 43 15.10 -18.24 -5.64
C LYS A 43 13.59 -18.48 -5.84
N LEU A 44 12.92 -17.67 -6.65
CA LEU A 44 11.51 -17.88 -7.01
C LEU A 44 11.29 -19.22 -7.74
N GLN A 45 12.20 -19.61 -8.65
CA GLN A 45 12.12 -20.90 -9.35
C GLN A 45 12.29 -22.09 -8.38
N GLU A 46 13.11 -21.96 -7.35
CA GLU A 46 13.24 -22.96 -6.30
C GLU A 46 11.93 -23.07 -5.49
N LEU A 47 11.40 -21.95 -5.02
CA LEU A 47 10.18 -21.90 -4.22
C LEU A 47 8.95 -22.40 -4.98
N LYS A 48 8.92 -22.26 -6.31
CA LYS A 48 7.83 -22.80 -7.15
C LYS A 48 7.69 -24.32 -7.04
N LYS A 49 8.74 -25.04 -6.63
CA LYS A 49 8.67 -26.50 -6.43
C LYS A 49 7.88 -26.89 -5.19
N GLU A 50 7.76 -25.99 -4.22
CA GLU A 50 7.13 -26.22 -2.92
C GLU A 50 5.77 -25.53 -2.80
N TYR A 51 5.62 -24.39 -3.47
CA TYR A 51 4.45 -23.52 -3.36
C TYR A 51 3.72 -23.39 -4.69
N ASN A 52 2.40 -23.17 -4.64
CA ASN A 52 1.59 -22.92 -5.84
C ASN A 52 1.85 -21.53 -6.41
N LEU A 53 3.00 -21.36 -7.09
CA LEU A 53 3.44 -20.10 -7.67
C LEU A 53 3.26 -20.05 -9.18
N VAL A 54 2.65 -18.99 -9.67
CA VAL A 54 2.67 -18.56 -11.07
C VAL A 54 3.70 -17.45 -11.21
N LEU A 55 4.83 -17.75 -11.86
CA LEU A 55 5.96 -16.84 -12.02
C LEU A 55 5.96 -16.21 -13.40
N LEU A 56 6.00 -14.90 -13.44
CA LEU A 56 5.98 -14.08 -14.65
C LEU A 56 7.22 -13.16 -14.68
N ARG A 57 7.67 -12.77 -15.86
CA ARG A 57 8.71 -11.73 -16.01
C ARG A 57 8.22 -10.62 -16.90
N LEU A 58 8.33 -9.38 -16.43
CA LEU A 58 7.99 -8.19 -17.19
C LEU A 58 8.85 -7.02 -16.75
N LYS A 59 9.58 -6.40 -17.66
CA LYS A 59 10.24 -5.11 -17.37
C LYS A 59 9.19 -4.02 -17.25
N SER A 60 8.94 -3.58 -16.03
CA SER A 60 7.77 -2.76 -15.73
C SER A 60 8.01 -1.79 -14.56
N THR A 61 7.11 -0.83 -14.41
CA THR A 61 6.90 -0.13 -13.13
C THR A 61 6.25 -1.07 -12.12
N ARG A 62 6.19 -0.64 -10.85
CA ARG A 62 5.53 -1.40 -9.78
C ARG A 62 4.05 -1.64 -10.10
N GLY A 63 3.31 -0.57 -10.48
CA GLY A 63 1.90 -0.70 -10.82
C GLY A 63 1.66 -1.60 -12.02
N LYS A 64 2.43 -1.43 -13.11
CA LYS A 64 2.30 -2.31 -14.30
C LYS A 64 2.62 -3.78 -13.97
N GLY A 65 3.60 -4.03 -13.10
CA GLY A 65 3.93 -5.39 -12.65
C GLY A 65 2.80 -6.02 -11.83
N ARG A 66 2.17 -5.25 -10.92
CA ARG A 66 0.98 -5.69 -10.16
C ARG A 66 -0.21 -5.94 -11.08
N ASP A 67 -0.46 -5.08 -12.08
CA ASP A 67 -1.55 -5.28 -13.06
C ASP A 67 -1.35 -6.57 -13.86
N TYR A 68 -0.11 -6.81 -14.27
CA TYR A 68 0.22 -8.03 -15.01
C TYR A 68 0.03 -9.28 -14.15
N ALA A 69 0.44 -9.27 -12.90
CA ALA A 69 0.19 -10.35 -11.96
C ALA A 69 -1.31 -10.56 -11.71
N LEU A 70 -2.07 -9.50 -11.43
CA LEU A 70 -3.52 -9.55 -11.22
C LEU A 70 -4.26 -10.20 -12.39
N ARG A 71 -3.90 -9.85 -13.63
CA ARG A 71 -4.53 -10.44 -14.83
C ARG A 71 -4.28 -11.93 -14.98
N HIS A 72 -3.20 -12.45 -14.38
CA HIS A 72 -2.88 -13.88 -14.37
C HIS A 72 -3.41 -14.63 -13.14
N CYS A 73 -4.07 -13.94 -12.21
CA CYS A 73 -4.89 -14.60 -11.20
C CYS A 73 -6.02 -15.41 -11.87
N PRO A 74 -6.45 -16.54 -11.28
CA PRO A 74 -7.60 -17.29 -11.78
C PRO A 74 -8.84 -16.41 -11.89
N ASP A 75 -9.72 -16.72 -12.87
CA ASP A 75 -10.95 -15.99 -13.05
C ASP A 75 -11.90 -16.17 -11.86
N ASN A 76 -12.69 -15.15 -11.57
CA ASN A 76 -13.60 -15.07 -10.42
C ASN A 76 -12.91 -15.23 -9.04
N SER A 77 -11.59 -15.03 -8.95
CA SER A 77 -10.87 -15.11 -7.69
C SER A 77 -11.09 -13.87 -6.82
N ILE A 78 -11.16 -14.09 -5.51
CA ILE A 78 -10.94 -13.03 -4.51
C ILE A 78 -9.45 -12.79 -4.42
N THR A 79 -9.02 -11.57 -4.63
CA THR A 79 -7.60 -11.22 -4.76
C THR A 79 -7.13 -10.28 -3.66
N ALA A 80 -5.86 -10.42 -3.26
CA ALA A 80 -5.16 -9.47 -2.41
C ALA A 80 -3.76 -9.21 -2.97
N TYR A 81 -3.31 -7.95 -3.02
CA TYR A 81 -1.92 -7.70 -3.38
C TYR A 81 -1.02 -7.79 -2.15
N PHE A 82 0.23 -8.15 -2.35
CA PHE A 82 1.24 -8.21 -1.30
C PHE A 82 2.59 -7.66 -1.75
N ASP A 83 3.39 -7.23 -0.79
CA ASP A 83 4.77 -6.79 -1.00
C ASP A 83 5.75 -7.92 -0.64
N LEU A 84 6.66 -8.23 -1.56
CA LEU A 84 7.64 -9.30 -1.40
C LEU A 84 8.84 -8.92 -0.50
N ASP A 85 8.72 -7.84 0.23
CA ASP A 85 9.62 -7.41 1.29
C ASP A 85 8.93 -7.28 2.65
N ALA A 86 7.72 -7.81 2.77
CA ALA A 86 6.95 -7.84 4.00
C ALA A 86 6.69 -9.28 4.46
N LYS A 87 6.60 -9.48 5.77
CA LYS A 87 6.17 -10.72 6.39
C LYS A 87 4.77 -10.50 6.95
N TYR A 88 3.81 -11.30 6.48
CA TYR A 88 2.40 -11.21 6.85
C TYR A 88 2.10 -12.10 8.05
N ASN A 89 1.08 -11.76 8.81
CA ASN A 89 0.62 -12.52 9.97
C ASN A 89 -0.74 -13.18 9.70
N GLU A 90 -1.23 -13.95 10.68
CA GLU A 90 -2.50 -14.68 10.57
C GLU A 90 -3.73 -13.79 10.31
N ASN A 91 -3.68 -12.51 10.67
CA ASN A 91 -4.79 -11.58 10.43
C ASN A 91 -5.03 -11.36 8.93
N PHE A 92 -3.95 -11.36 8.11
CA PHE A 92 -4.07 -11.30 6.65
C PHE A 92 -4.93 -12.46 6.13
N HIS A 93 -4.62 -13.70 6.55
CA HIS A 93 -5.36 -14.90 6.14
C HIS A 93 -6.79 -14.91 6.64
N LYS A 94 -7.01 -14.58 7.93
CA LYS A 94 -8.36 -14.51 8.52
C LYS A 94 -9.28 -13.58 7.75
N ILE A 95 -8.78 -12.43 7.32
CA ILE A 95 -9.60 -11.45 6.62
C ILE A 95 -9.77 -11.85 5.15
N LEU A 96 -8.73 -12.34 4.48
CA LEU A 96 -8.82 -12.79 3.09
C LEU A 96 -9.84 -13.94 2.94
N LYS A 97 -9.85 -14.88 3.91
CA LYS A 97 -10.79 -16.02 3.93
C LYS A 97 -12.18 -15.68 4.49
N SER A 98 -12.47 -14.44 4.81
CA SER A 98 -13.80 -14.02 5.28
C SER A 98 -14.87 -13.95 4.19
N ASP A 99 -14.53 -14.25 2.95
CA ASP A 99 -15.38 -14.17 1.74
C ASP A 99 -15.98 -12.78 1.47
N LYS A 100 -15.54 -11.77 2.23
CA LYS A 100 -15.89 -10.39 1.99
C LYS A 100 -14.97 -9.79 0.93
N THR A 101 -15.49 -8.88 0.13
CA THR A 101 -14.74 -8.14 -0.89
C THR A 101 -14.87 -6.64 -0.67
N ARG A 102 -14.12 -5.84 -1.42
CA ARG A 102 -14.05 -4.37 -1.31
C ARG A 102 -13.57 -3.91 0.05
N ILE A 103 -12.61 -4.68 0.59
CA ILE A 103 -12.00 -4.39 1.89
C ILE A 103 -10.66 -3.69 1.67
N PHE A 104 -10.50 -2.54 2.32
CA PHE A 104 -9.18 -1.93 2.50
C PHE A 104 -8.59 -2.38 3.83
N LEU A 105 -7.38 -2.89 3.79
CA LEU A 105 -6.69 -3.40 4.96
C LEU A 105 -5.38 -2.70 5.20
N GLY A 106 -5.07 -2.57 6.49
CA GLY A 106 -3.72 -2.41 6.97
C GLY A 106 -3.39 -1.07 7.58
N VAL A 107 -2.33 -1.11 8.37
CA VAL A 107 -1.75 0.05 9.05
C VAL A 107 -0.27 0.19 8.75
N SER A 108 0.50 -0.90 8.81
CA SER A 108 1.93 -0.94 8.49
C SER A 108 2.20 -1.50 7.10
N GLN A 109 1.42 -2.50 6.71
CA GLN A 109 1.30 -3.03 5.35
C GLN A 109 -0.13 -2.81 4.88
N LEU A 110 -0.27 -2.42 3.62
CA LEU A 110 -1.58 -2.13 3.04
C LEU A 110 -1.92 -3.20 2.01
N THR A 111 -3.20 -3.55 1.92
CA THR A 111 -3.75 -4.33 0.81
C THR A 111 -5.20 -3.97 0.56
N TYR A 112 -5.68 -4.33 -0.61
CA TYR A 112 -7.08 -4.26 -0.98
C TYR A 112 -7.54 -5.67 -1.36
N ILE A 113 -8.61 -6.14 -0.73
CA ILE A 113 -9.24 -7.41 -1.04
C ILE A 113 -10.45 -7.14 -1.92
N GLY A 114 -10.45 -7.70 -3.11
CA GLY A 114 -11.52 -7.52 -4.08
C GLY A 114 -11.59 -8.64 -5.10
N ASN A 115 -12.73 -8.73 -5.78
CA ASN A 115 -12.87 -9.65 -6.91
C ASN A 115 -12.04 -9.15 -8.10
N LYS A 116 -11.31 -10.06 -8.77
CA LYS A 116 -10.43 -9.77 -9.91
C LYS A 116 -11.15 -8.97 -11.00
N GLU A 117 -12.32 -9.42 -11.43
CA GLU A 117 -13.07 -8.83 -12.52
C GLU A 117 -13.55 -7.43 -12.17
N GLU A 118 -13.99 -7.25 -10.92
CA GLU A 118 -14.41 -5.93 -10.45
C GLU A 118 -13.23 -4.95 -10.41
N ILE A 119 -12.07 -5.36 -9.90
CA ILE A 119 -10.86 -4.54 -9.91
C ILE A 119 -10.47 -4.15 -11.34
N LEU A 120 -10.52 -5.10 -12.28
CA LEU A 120 -10.20 -4.85 -13.68
C LEU A 120 -11.23 -3.93 -14.36
N LYS A 121 -12.50 -4.04 -13.99
CA LYS A 121 -13.57 -3.13 -14.45
C LYS A 121 -13.31 -1.68 -14.07
N TYR A 122 -12.70 -1.44 -12.89
CA TYR A 122 -12.24 -0.11 -12.46
C TYR A 122 -10.86 0.25 -12.99
N GLY A 123 -10.33 -0.50 -13.96
CA GLY A 123 -9.12 -0.19 -14.72
C GLY A 123 -7.83 -0.74 -14.15
N GLY A 124 -7.88 -1.69 -13.19
CA GLY A 124 -6.68 -2.35 -12.64
C GLY A 124 -5.63 -1.38 -12.10
N TRP A 125 -4.37 -1.75 -12.15
CA TRP A 125 -3.27 -0.88 -11.73
C TRP A 125 -2.72 -0.03 -12.88
N LYS A 126 -2.35 1.19 -12.59
CA LYS A 126 -1.74 2.10 -13.57
C LYS A 126 -0.21 2.00 -13.58
N ASN A 127 0.38 2.49 -14.65
CA ASN A 127 1.82 2.35 -14.93
C ASN A 127 2.65 3.41 -14.17
N TYR A 128 2.70 3.29 -12.82
CA TYR A 128 3.48 4.17 -11.93
C TYR A 128 4.39 3.36 -11.02
N ASN A 129 5.52 3.95 -10.59
CA ASN A 129 6.43 3.38 -9.59
C ASN A 129 6.15 3.86 -8.17
N VAL A 130 5.48 4.99 -8.04
CA VAL A 130 5.21 5.67 -6.76
C VAL A 130 3.76 6.13 -6.79
N THR A 131 3.08 6.02 -5.66
CA THR A 131 1.66 6.38 -5.51
C THR A 131 0.70 5.60 -6.42
N GLU A 132 1.17 4.48 -6.97
CA GLU A 132 0.37 3.54 -7.76
C GLU A 132 -0.77 2.92 -6.94
N ASP A 133 -0.51 2.65 -5.66
CA ASP A 133 -1.47 2.14 -4.69
C ASP A 133 -2.56 3.17 -4.37
N PHE A 134 -2.15 4.41 -4.18
CA PHE A 134 -3.06 5.52 -3.96
C PHE A 134 -3.98 5.74 -5.17
N GLU A 135 -3.43 5.87 -6.38
CA GLU A 135 -4.17 6.03 -7.63
C GLU A 135 -5.15 4.86 -7.85
N PHE A 136 -4.71 3.65 -7.54
CA PHE A 136 -5.53 2.44 -7.57
C PHE A 136 -6.72 2.56 -6.61
N LEU A 137 -6.47 2.82 -5.32
CA LEU A 137 -7.49 2.85 -4.26
C LEU A 137 -8.56 3.93 -4.47
N VAL A 138 -8.19 5.08 -5.03
CA VAL A 138 -9.15 6.16 -5.36
C VAL A 138 -10.25 5.65 -6.32
N ARG A 139 -9.89 4.75 -7.25
CA ARG A 139 -10.84 4.19 -8.23
C ARG A 139 -11.63 3.01 -7.71
N GLN A 140 -11.16 2.31 -6.67
CA GLN A 140 -11.83 1.13 -6.16
C GLN A 140 -13.03 1.51 -5.28
N LYS A 141 -14.01 0.63 -5.22
CA LYS A 141 -15.04 0.67 -4.18
C LYS A 141 -14.47 0.13 -2.89
N ILE A 142 -14.68 0.83 -1.79
CA ILE A 142 -14.33 0.38 -0.44
C ILE A 142 -15.63 0.37 0.36
N ASP A 143 -16.04 -0.80 0.78
CA ASP A 143 -17.23 -0.98 1.61
C ASP A 143 -16.86 -1.14 3.08
N ILE A 144 -15.66 -1.68 3.35
CA ILE A 144 -15.14 -1.93 4.69
C ILE A 144 -13.67 -1.50 4.75
N SER A 145 -13.28 -0.84 5.83
CA SER A 145 -11.89 -0.57 6.15
C SER A 145 -11.54 -1.15 7.52
N TYR A 146 -10.60 -2.09 7.56
CA TYR A 146 -10.14 -2.67 8.81
C TYR A 146 -8.78 -2.07 9.22
N PRO A 147 -8.71 -1.37 10.35
CA PRO A 147 -7.48 -0.80 10.87
C PRO A 147 -6.64 -1.87 11.60
N VAL A 148 -6.06 -2.80 10.85
CA VAL A 148 -5.39 -4.00 11.39
C VAL A 148 -3.94 -4.08 10.92
N ILE A 149 -3.03 -4.43 11.82
CA ILE A 149 -1.67 -4.86 11.46
C ILE A 149 -1.77 -6.25 10.83
N ILE A 150 -1.52 -6.34 9.53
CA ILE A 150 -1.54 -7.59 8.76
C ILE A 150 -0.15 -8.12 8.45
N GLY A 151 0.88 -7.38 8.76
CA GLY A 151 2.27 -7.75 8.49
C GLY A 151 3.22 -6.59 8.76
N LYS A 152 4.51 -6.86 8.61
CA LYS A 152 5.60 -5.90 8.85
C LYS A 152 6.59 -5.94 7.69
N ASN A 153 7.13 -4.78 7.34
CA ASN A 153 8.19 -4.71 6.33
C ASN A 153 9.50 -5.25 6.94
N GLN A 154 10.12 -6.21 6.27
CA GLN A 154 11.35 -6.86 6.73
C GLN A 154 12.60 -5.95 6.66
N ARG A 155 12.49 -4.76 6.08
CA ARG A 155 13.64 -3.84 5.85
C ARG A 155 13.87 -2.83 6.94
N PHE A 156 12.95 -2.69 7.89
CA PHE A 156 13.11 -1.75 9.01
C PHE A 156 14.23 -2.15 9.99
N SER A 157 14.84 -3.31 9.82
CA SER A 157 15.96 -3.80 10.64
C SER A 157 17.35 -3.21 10.31
N GLY A 158 17.42 -1.99 9.77
CA GLY A 158 18.70 -1.25 9.66
C GLY A 158 19.55 -1.52 8.41
N PHE A 159 19.15 -2.39 7.51
CA PHE A 159 19.83 -2.58 6.23
C PHE A 159 19.52 -1.41 5.29
N ARG A 160 20.49 -0.55 5.04
CA ARG A 160 20.42 0.42 3.93
C ARG A 160 20.16 -0.34 2.64
N ASP A 161 19.03 -0.05 2.03
CA ASP A 161 18.57 -0.70 0.82
C ASP A 161 19.56 -0.54 -0.33
N ARG A 162 20.41 -1.55 -0.56
CA ARG A 162 21.42 -1.56 -1.63
C ARG A 162 20.81 -1.77 -3.03
N ARG A 163 19.49 -2.03 -3.14
CA ARG A 163 18.79 -2.26 -4.43
C ARG A 163 18.86 -1.08 -5.36
N TYR A 164 19.10 0.08 -4.84
CA TYR A 164 19.03 1.31 -5.58
C TYR A 164 20.42 1.92 -5.77
N ALA A 165 20.71 2.26 -7.03
CA ALA A 165 21.95 2.89 -7.40
C ALA A 165 22.22 4.16 -6.56
N LYS A 166 23.50 4.37 -6.23
CA LYS A 166 23.99 5.60 -5.56
C LYS A 166 24.34 6.67 -6.62
N GLY A 167 24.53 7.91 -6.16
CA GLY A 167 25.01 9.01 -7.01
C GLY A 167 23.96 9.50 -8.01
N ILE A 168 24.40 9.83 -9.20
CA ILE A 168 23.57 10.43 -10.27
C ILE A 168 22.35 9.56 -10.65
N LYS A 169 22.53 8.25 -10.67
CA LYS A 169 21.44 7.30 -10.95
C LYS A 169 20.32 7.36 -9.90
N TRP A 170 20.69 7.59 -8.64
CA TRP A 170 19.74 7.83 -7.56
C TRP A 170 18.95 9.13 -7.77
N ILE A 171 19.64 10.22 -8.15
CA ILE A 171 19.01 11.52 -8.44
C ILE A 171 18.01 11.40 -9.59
N ILE A 172 18.40 10.77 -10.70
CA ILE A 172 17.52 10.53 -11.84
C ILE A 172 16.28 9.72 -11.44
N ARG A 173 16.47 8.71 -10.60
CA ARG A 173 15.34 7.92 -10.11
C ARG A 173 14.41 8.73 -9.22
N MET A 174 14.94 9.51 -8.27
CA MET A 174 14.14 10.38 -7.41
C MET A 174 13.34 11.38 -8.23
N PHE A 175 13.97 11.92 -9.28
CA PHE A 175 13.30 12.80 -10.22
C PHE A 175 12.13 12.10 -10.95
N LYS A 176 12.36 10.91 -11.51
CA LYS A 176 11.30 10.11 -12.15
C LYS A 176 10.17 9.77 -11.19
N ASN A 177 10.50 9.38 -9.97
CA ASN A 177 9.51 9.09 -8.93
C ASN A 177 8.67 10.34 -8.59
N ALA A 178 9.30 11.52 -8.54
CA ALA A 178 8.60 12.78 -8.32
C ALA A 178 7.63 13.10 -9.49
N VAL A 179 8.06 12.89 -10.73
CA VAL A 179 7.19 13.03 -11.91
C VAL A 179 6.01 12.06 -11.83
N ASP A 180 6.26 10.79 -11.51
CA ASP A 180 5.19 9.77 -11.37
C ASP A 180 4.19 10.18 -10.28
N ALA A 181 4.66 10.63 -9.11
CA ALA A 181 3.81 11.09 -8.02
C ALA A 181 2.92 12.28 -8.43
N TYR A 182 3.48 13.24 -9.13
CA TYR A 182 2.69 14.38 -9.61
C TYR A 182 1.70 14.03 -10.72
N ARG A 183 2.04 13.05 -11.57
CA ARG A 183 1.15 12.56 -12.61
C ARG A 183 -0.02 11.77 -12.03
N SER A 184 0.28 10.84 -11.13
CA SER A 184 -0.75 9.99 -10.50
C SER A 184 -1.68 10.78 -9.58
N CYS A 185 -1.16 11.80 -8.89
CA CYS A 185 -1.91 12.61 -7.93
C CYS A 185 -2.43 13.95 -8.49
N ASN A 186 -2.10 14.30 -9.71
CA ASN A 186 -2.58 15.51 -10.42
C ASN A 186 -2.55 16.81 -9.57
N TYR A 187 -1.50 17.01 -8.77
CA TYR A 187 -1.40 18.16 -7.88
C TYR A 187 -1.44 19.50 -8.62
N SER A 188 -2.19 20.46 -8.07
CA SER A 188 -2.09 21.87 -8.44
C SER A 188 -0.78 22.48 -7.90
N PHE A 189 -0.42 23.66 -8.39
CA PHE A 189 0.76 24.37 -7.87
C PHE A 189 0.62 24.68 -6.36
N ASN A 190 -0.58 25.09 -5.94
CA ASN A 190 -0.86 25.36 -4.53
C ASN A 190 -0.73 24.08 -3.67
N ASP A 191 -1.13 22.92 -4.19
CA ASP A 191 -0.98 21.65 -3.50
C ASP A 191 0.49 21.31 -3.30
N VAL A 192 1.32 21.55 -4.32
CA VAL A 192 2.78 21.36 -4.24
C VAL A 192 3.39 22.24 -3.15
N LEU A 193 2.97 23.50 -3.07
CA LEU A 193 3.43 24.41 -2.02
C LEU A 193 2.96 23.96 -0.63
N MET A 194 1.70 23.57 -0.46
CA MET A 194 1.18 23.07 0.81
C MET A 194 1.91 21.80 1.28
N LEU A 195 2.16 20.87 0.37
CA LEU A 195 2.85 19.62 0.68
C LEU A 195 4.33 19.83 1.02
N LYS A 196 4.96 20.85 0.48
CA LYS A 196 6.34 21.24 0.84
C LYS A 196 6.47 21.62 2.32
N TYR A 197 5.41 22.17 2.90
CA TYR A 197 5.35 22.60 4.31
C TYR A 197 4.73 21.56 5.25
N SER A 198 4.11 20.49 4.70
CA SER A 198 3.61 19.37 5.48
C SER A 198 4.70 18.30 5.63
N SER A 199 4.71 17.59 6.76
CA SER A 199 5.68 16.53 7.05
C SER A 199 5.49 15.24 6.21
N LEU A 200 4.65 15.27 5.19
CA LEU A 200 4.26 14.14 4.34
C LEU A 200 5.40 13.46 3.52
N GLY A 201 6.66 13.62 3.92
CA GLY A 201 7.80 12.94 3.27
C GLY A 201 8.09 13.41 1.83
N MET A 202 7.30 14.32 1.29
CA MET A 202 7.46 14.88 -0.07
C MET A 202 8.39 16.10 -0.11
N ARG A 203 9.22 16.28 0.91
CA ARG A 203 10.20 17.39 1.04
C ARG A 203 11.09 17.59 -0.20
N ASN A 204 11.23 16.56 -1.03
CA ASN A 204 12.12 16.54 -2.20
C ASN A 204 11.39 16.70 -3.55
N LEU A 205 10.07 16.96 -3.55
CA LEU A 205 9.38 17.24 -4.80
C LEU A 205 9.67 18.69 -5.22
N SER A 206 10.35 18.86 -6.34
CA SER A 206 10.68 20.16 -6.91
C SER A 206 9.65 20.59 -7.95
N ILE A 207 9.60 21.88 -8.26
CA ILE A 207 8.71 22.47 -9.29
C ILE A 207 8.95 21.85 -10.67
N LEU A 208 10.20 21.55 -11.01
CA LEU A 208 10.56 21.01 -12.33
C LEU A 208 9.89 19.65 -12.63
N PRO A 209 9.91 18.63 -11.74
CA PRO A 209 9.14 17.41 -11.93
C PRO A 209 7.63 17.67 -12.09
N TRP A 210 7.08 18.66 -11.38
CA TRP A 210 5.68 19.03 -11.51
C TRP A 210 5.35 19.59 -12.89
N ILE A 211 6.17 20.51 -13.43
CA ILE A 211 6.01 21.03 -14.80
C ILE A 211 6.04 19.88 -15.81
N ILE A 212 7.02 18.98 -15.70
CA ILE A 212 7.14 17.82 -16.59
C ILE A 212 5.92 16.90 -16.46
N ALA A 213 5.44 16.65 -15.24
CA ALA A 213 4.23 15.86 -15.02
C ALA A 213 3.01 16.45 -15.73
N LYS A 214 2.84 17.78 -15.70
CA LYS A 214 1.75 18.47 -16.41
C LYS A 214 1.87 18.36 -17.93
N ILE A 215 3.09 18.44 -18.47
CA ILE A 215 3.36 18.27 -19.91
C ILE A 215 3.07 16.83 -20.37
N LEU A 216 3.48 15.84 -19.56
CA LEU A 216 3.26 14.40 -19.86
C LEU A 216 1.81 13.94 -19.64
N GLY A 217 0.97 14.78 -19.06
CA GLY A 217 -0.40 14.46 -18.70
C GLY A 217 -0.52 13.81 -17.32
N THR A 218 -1.58 14.19 -16.62
CA THR A 218 -1.90 13.72 -15.25
C THR A 218 -3.16 12.88 -15.24
N GLU A 219 -3.28 11.98 -14.27
CA GLU A 219 -4.49 11.15 -14.10
C GLU A 219 -5.67 12.02 -13.66
N LYS A 220 -6.83 11.73 -14.23
CA LYS A 220 -8.06 12.48 -13.95
C LYS A 220 -8.48 12.39 -12.47
N TYR A 221 -8.16 11.29 -11.81
CA TYR A 221 -8.65 10.95 -10.47
C TYR A 221 -7.66 11.23 -9.33
N GLY A 222 -6.43 11.62 -9.61
CA GLY A 222 -5.36 11.73 -8.62
C GLY A 222 -5.14 13.13 -8.05
N ASN A 223 -6.15 13.95 -7.80
CA ASN A 223 -5.95 15.26 -7.17
C ASN A 223 -6.02 15.18 -5.62
N ILE A 224 -5.63 16.28 -4.97
CA ILE A 224 -5.59 16.35 -3.50
C ILE A 224 -6.99 16.20 -2.87
N ASP A 225 -8.02 16.61 -3.58
CA ASP A 225 -9.40 16.45 -3.14
C ASP A 225 -9.80 14.98 -3.16
N ASN A 226 -9.34 14.22 -4.15
CA ASN A 226 -9.53 12.77 -4.18
C ASN A 226 -8.74 12.04 -3.09
N ILE A 227 -7.55 12.55 -2.68
CA ILE A 227 -6.84 12.06 -1.48
C ILE A 227 -7.71 12.27 -0.24
N THR A 228 -8.25 13.45 -0.10
CA THR A 228 -9.15 13.79 1.00
C THR A 228 -10.40 12.92 0.98
N LEU A 229 -11.02 12.75 -0.18
CA LEU A 229 -12.18 11.88 -0.36
C LEU A 229 -11.89 10.41 -0.08
N LEU A 230 -10.73 9.90 -0.51
CA LEU A 230 -10.31 8.53 -0.19
C LEU A 230 -10.15 8.33 1.32
N ASN A 231 -9.46 9.25 2.00
CA ASN A 231 -9.29 9.16 3.45
C ASN A 231 -10.64 9.27 4.18
N ARG A 232 -11.51 10.19 3.76
CA ARG A 232 -12.88 10.28 4.29
C ARG A 232 -13.65 9.00 4.09
N LYS A 233 -13.55 8.37 2.90
CA LYS A 233 -14.17 7.09 2.59
C LYS A 233 -13.62 5.97 3.48
N ILE A 234 -12.29 5.87 3.62
CA ILE A 234 -11.66 4.89 4.51
C ILE A 234 -12.17 5.07 5.94
N ILE A 235 -12.19 6.30 6.47
CA ILE A 235 -12.68 6.59 7.81
C ILE A 235 -14.17 6.26 7.94
N SER A 236 -14.99 6.63 6.96
CA SER A 236 -16.45 6.39 6.99
C SER A 236 -16.83 4.91 6.91
N THR A 237 -15.93 4.07 6.41
CA THR A 237 -16.12 2.60 6.29
C THR A 237 -15.31 1.82 7.33
N LEU A 238 -14.70 2.51 8.32
CA LEU A 238 -13.99 1.85 9.40
C LEU A 238 -14.91 0.93 10.19
N GLU A 239 -14.45 -0.30 10.38
CA GLU A 239 -15.09 -1.29 11.22
C GLU A 239 -14.05 -1.91 12.16
N TYR A 240 -14.50 -2.30 13.34
CA TYR A 240 -13.69 -3.08 14.25
C TYR A 240 -13.83 -4.56 13.89
N PRO A 241 -12.75 -5.24 13.45
CA PRO A 241 -12.83 -6.61 13.00
C PRO A 241 -13.05 -7.58 14.17
N ASN A 242 -14.01 -8.48 14.04
CA ASN A 242 -14.27 -9.53 15.02
C ASN A 242 -13.19 -10.62 14.95
N GLY A 243 -12.85 -11.22 16.11
CA GLY A 243 -11.92 -12.35 16.19
C GLY A 243 -10.43 -11.99 16.00
N ILE A 244 -10.10 -10.69 15.97
CA ILE A 244 -8.73 -10.18 15.94
C ILE A 244 -8.42 -9.54 17.28
N SER A 245 -7.25 -9.84 17.86
CA SER A 245 -6.81 -9.26 19.13
C SER A 245 -6.64 -7.73 18.99
N SER A 246 -7.07 -6.99 20.02
CA SER A 246 -6.97 -5.52 20.07
C SER A 246 -5.53 -5.00 19.92
N ARG A 247 -4.52 -5.81 20.27
CA ARG A 247 -3.11 -5.47 20.05
C ARG A 247 -2.74 -5.24 18.59
N TYR A 248 -3.53 -5.76 17.65
CA TYR A 248 -3.32 -5.57 16.21
C TYR A 248 -4.25 -4.53 15.60
N ILE A 249 -5.17 -3.96 16.38
CA ILE A 249 -6.22 -3.07 15.86
C ILE A 249 -5.96 -1.63 16.29
N GLY A 250 -5.77 -0.75 15.33
CA GLY A 250 -5.56 0.67 15.54
C GLY A 250 -5.20 1.41 14.25
N LEU A 251 -5.15 2.72 14.31
CA LEU A 251 -4.71 3.60 13.24
C LEU A 251 -3.51 4.42 13.69
N VAL A 252 -2.65 4.77 12.75
CA VAL A 252 -1.50 5.64 12.97
C VAL A 252 -1.53 6.75 11.94
N ILE A 253 -1.54 8.00 12.40
CA ILE A 253 -1.56 9.17 11.53
C ILE A 253 -0.42 10.11 11.94
N ASP A 254 0.44 10.47 10.99
CA ASP A 254 1.45 11.51 11.21
C ASP A 254 0.77 12.86 11.53
N ASN A 255 1.30 13.62 12.52
CA ASN A 255 0.66 14.86 12.96
C ASN A 255 0.50 15.89 11.84
N GLY A 256 1.44 15.96 10.89
CA GLY A 256 1.32 16.86 9.75
C GLY A 256 0.18 16.45 8.81
N PHE A 257 0.04 15.15 8.56
CA PHE A 257 -1.06 14.63 7.75
C PHE A 257 -2.40 14.74 8.45
N TYR A 258 -2.44 14.50 9.77
CA TYR A 258 -3.63 14.71 10.60
C TYR A 258 -4.15 16.15 10.49
N ASN A 259 -3.25 17.14 10.67
CA ASN A 259 -3.62 18.56 10.58
C ASN A 259 -4.08 18.94 9.16
N PHE A 260 -3.41 18.40 8.14
CA PHE A 260 -3.81 18.60 6.75
C PHE A 260 -5.22 18.05 6.47
N LEU A 261 -5.49 16.80 6.87
CA LEU A 261 -6.81 16.19 6.68
C LEU A 261 -7.90 16.92 7.45
N SER A 262 -7.68 17.27 8.72
CA SER A 262 -8.66 18.00 9.54
C SER A 262 -9.01 19.35 8.92
N LYS A 263 -8.01 20.06 8.38
CA LYS A 263 -8.25 21.32 7.66
C LYS A 263 -9.05 21.12 6.37
N LYS A 264 -8.73 20.09 5.59
CA LYS A 264 -9.42 19.80 4.30
C LYS A 264 -10.85 19.30 4.51
N LEU A 265 -11.09 18.53 5.57
CA LEU A 265 -12.42 18.00 5.91
C LEU A 265 -13.28 19.05 6.66
N ASN A 266 -12.66 20.15 7.11
CA ASN A 266 -13.28 21.17 7.97
C ASN A 266 -13.85 20.60 9.28
N GLU A 267 -13.24 19.51 9.76
CA GLU A 267 -13.57 18.90 11.06
C GLU A 267 -12.38 18.08 11.58
N PRO A 268 -12.27 17.88 12.92
CA PRO A 268 -11.22 17.06 13.49
C PRO A 268 -11.34 15.59 13.04
N VAL A 269 -10.28 15.04 12.44
CA VAL A 269 -10.23 13.64 11.98
C VAL A 269 -10.47 12.66 13.14
N GLU A 270 -10.04 13.01 14.36
CA GLU A 270 -10.27 12.21 15.56
C GLU A 270 -11.75 11.98 15.85
N ARG A 271 -12.58 13.00 15.65
CA ARG A 271 -14.03 12.89 15.85
C ARG A 271 -14.61 11.83 14.90
N LEU A 272 -14.27 11.90 13.63
CA LEU A 272 -14.73 10.93 12.61
C LEU A 272 -14.33 9.49 12.95
N ILE A 273 -13.08 9.29 13.43
CA ILE A 273 -12.57 7.97 13.80
C ILE A 273 -13.29 7.45 15.06
N LEU A 274 -13.45 8.28 16.09
CA LEU A 274 -14.07 7.87 17.35
C LEU A 274 -15.59 7.65 17.22
N GLU A 275 -16.27 8.36 16.33
CA GLU A 275 -17.67 8.09 15.98
C GLU A 275 -17.84 6.69 15.36
N ARG A 276 -16.84 6.20 14.60
CA ARG A 276 -16.86 4.85 13.98
C ARG A 276 -16.42 3.75 14.94
N ILE A 277 -15.39 4.04 15.75
CA ILE A 277 -14.85 3.07 16.72
C ILE A 277 -14.73 3.77 18.09
N PRO A 278 -15.83 3.88 18.86
CA PRO A 278 -15.87 4.64 20.12
C PRO A 278 -14.92 4.14 21.21
N LYS A 279 -14.48 2.88 21.13
CA LYS A 279 -13.55 2.30 22.08
C LYS A 279 -12.08 2.66 21.85
N PHE A 280 -11.74 3.33 20.76
CA PHE A 280 -10.40 3.84 20.55
C PHE A 280 -10.11 4.98 21.52
N LYS A 281 -8.87 5.01 22.00
CA LYS A 281 -8.25 6.11 22.73
C LYS A 281 -7.19 6.74 21.84
N ILE A 282 -6.85 8.00 22.12
CA ILE A 282 -5.84 8.73 21.36
C ILE A 282 -4.56 8.78 22.18
N TYR A 283 -3.45 8.38 21.58
CA TYR A 283 -2.12 8.49 22.15
C TYR A 283 -1.23 9.28 21.19
N GLU A 284 -0.40 10.18 21.72
CA GLU A 284 0.58 10.93 20.95
C GLU A 284 1.99 10.45 21.28
N LYS A 285 2.68 9.87 20.33
CA LYS A 285 4.08 9.43 20.44
C LYS A 285 4.81 9.63 19.09
N TYR A 286 6.07 10.03 19.13
CA TYR A 286 6.94 10.13 17.95
C TYR A 286 6.37 10.99 16.80
N ASN A 287 5.76 12.12 17.11
CA ASN A 287 5.09 13.01 16.15
C ASN A 287 3.96 12.33 15.36
N ARG A 288 3.27 11.36 15.99
CA ARG A 288 2.14 10.62 15.42
C ARG A 288 1.01 10.52 16.42
N LYS A 289 -0.22 10.50 15.91
CA LYS A 289 -1.41 10.12 16.66
C LYS A 289 -1.71 8.65 16.42
N PHE A 290 -1.88 7.92 17.51
CA PHE A 290 -2.29 6.52 17.53
C PHE A 290 -3.73 6.46 18.04
N PHE A 291 -4.59 5.79 17.29
CA PHE A 291 -5.98 5.53 17.65
C PHE A 291 -6.12 4.04 17.87
N CYS A 292 -6.23 3.60 19.11
CA CYS A 292 -6.28 2.19 19.47
C CYS A 292 -6.96 1.98 20.83
N GLU A 293 -7.34 0.75 21.13
CA GLU A 293 -7.98 0.39 22.40
C GLU A 293 -6.97 0.35 23.56
N SER A 294 -5.76 -0.16 23.30
CA SER A 294 -4.68 -0.26 24.28
C SER A 294 -3.31 0.10 23.69
N GLU A 295 -2.34 0.40 24.56
CA GLU A 295 -0.95 0.67 24.16
C GLU A 295 -0.23 -0.55 23.57
N ASP A 296 -0.77 -1.75 23.72
CA ASP A 296 -0.21 -2.96 23.10
C ASP A 296 -0.13 -2.85 21.58
N PHE A 297 -1.11 -2.16 20.98
CA PHE A 297 -1.07 -1.83 19.55
C PHE A 297 0.15 -0.99 19.18
N ILE A 298 0.49 0.00 20.00
CA ILE A 298 1.64 0.88 19.74
C ILE A 298 2.93 0.07 19.81
N THR A 299 3.05 -0.82 20.81
CA THR A 299 4.18 -1.72 20.96
C THR A 299 4.30 -2.66 19.77
N GLU A 300 3.18 -3.26 19.33
CA GLU A 300 3.15 -4.15 18.16
C GLU A 300 3.50 -3.41 16.86
N PHE A 301 3.03 -2.17 16.70
CA PHE A 301 3.31 -1.36 15.52
C PHE A 301 4.78 -0.94 15.43
N LEU A 302 5.44 -0.68 16.57
CA LEU A 302 6.82 -0.20 16.64
C LEU A 302 7.86 -1.33 16.66
N SER A 303 7.49 -2.55 17.05
CA SER A 303 8.37 -3.74 17.05
C SER A 303 8.64 -4.24 15.63
#